data_b0a03c0843faa022f111d5d098ea97ec
#
_entry.id   b0a03c0843faa022f111d5d098ea97ec
#
_cell.length_a   1.000
_cell.length_b   1.000
_cell.length_c   1.000
_cell.angle_alpha   90.00
_cell.angle_beta   90.00
_cell.angle_gamma   90.00
#
_symmetry.space_group_name_H-M   'P 1'
#
loop_
_entity.id
_entity.type
_entity.pdbx_description
1 polymer ?
#
loop_
_entity_poly.entity_id
_entity_poly.type
_entity_poly.pdbx_seq_one_letter_code
_entity_poly.pdbx_strand_id
1 'polypeptide(L)'
;LPMKFIVSSTGLFSHLQAISRVINSKNSLPILDCFLLELVDGTLSITASDSETTLATSIETTESDSNGRFAVNSKTILDALKEIPEQPLTFEVNDNLEIIVKYQNGKYSLMGQNADEYPQAANLGGNAVHVTLGAPVLMNGINRSLFATADDELRPVMNGIYFDIT
;
A
#
# COMPACT_ATOMS: atom_id res chain seq x y z
N LEU A 1 -2.00 4.12 -20.86
CA LEU A 1 -1.47 3.02 -21.67
C LEU A 1 -1.84 1.71 -20.99
N PRO A 2 -2.34 0.72 -21.74
CA PRO A 2 -2.62 -0.58 -21.18
C PRO A 2 -1.32 -1.17 -20.64
N MET A 3 -1.41 -1.87 -19.50
CA MET A 3 -0.27 -2.51 -18.87
C MET A 3 -0.59 -3.93 -18.48
N LYS A 4 0.42 -4.80 -18.53
CA LYS A 4 0.31 -6.18 -18.13
C LYS A 4 1.51 -6.59 -17.31
N PHE A 5 1.29 -7.31 -16.21
CA PHE A 5 2.35 -7.85 -15.39
C PHE A 5 1.93 -9.15 -14.70
N ILE A 6 2.92 -9.93 -14.27
CA ILE A 6 2.71 -11.18 -13.54
C ILE A 6 3.38 -11.08 -12.18
N VAL A 7 2.65 -11.47 -11.13
CA VAL A 7 3.13 -11.40 -9.74
C VAL A 7 2.61 -12.60 -8.95
N SER A 8 3.34 -13.02 -7.91
CA SER A 8 2.90 -14.05 -6.95
C SER A 8 1.63 -13.64 -6.22
N SER A 9 0.64 -14.52 -6.17
CA SER A 9 -0.64 -14.28 -5.49
C SER A 9 -0.47 -14.05 -4.00
N THR A 10 0.21 -14.96 -3.29
CA THR A 10 0.44 -14.86 -1.85
C THR A 10 1.43 -13.76 -1.51
N GLY A 11 2.43 -13.55 -2.37
CA GLY A 11 3.37 -12.44 -2.25
C GLY A 11 2.64 -11.09 -2.29
N LEU A 12 1.84 -10.86 -3.33
CA LEU A 12 1.06 -9.63 -3.46
C LEU A 12 0.08 -9.46 -2.28
N PHE A 13 -0.68 -10.51 -1.94
CA PHE A 13 -1.64 -10.44 -0.84
C PHE A 13 -0.98 -10.08 0.49
N SER A 14 0.17 -10.66 0.82
CA SER A 14 0.88 -10.35 2.08
C SER A 14 1.35 -8.89 2.14
N HIS A 15 1.84 -8.34 1.02
CA HIS A 15 2.23 -6.93 0.94
C HIS A 15 1.04 -5.99 1.08
N LEU A 16 -0.08 -6.26 0.39
CA LEU A 16 -1.31 -5.50 0.51
C LEU A 16 -1.87 -5.54 1.94
N GLN A 17 -1.89 -6.73 2.56
CA GLN A 17 -2.38 -6.90 3.92
C GLN A 17 -1.52 -6.13 4.93
N ALA A 18 -0.20 -6.14 4.78
CA ALA A 18 0.72 -5.47 5.69
C ALA A 18 0.45 -3.96 5.77
N ILE A 19 0.22 -3.30 4.62
CA ILE A 19 0.00 -1.85 4.56
C ILE A 19 -1.47 -1.44 4.68
N SER A 20 -2.42 -2.38 4.56
CA SER A 20 -3.86 -2.08 4.63
C SER A 20 -4.31 -1.46 5.95
N ARG A 21 -3.53 -1.67 7.01
CA ARG A 21 -3.85 -1.18 8.36
C ARG A 21 -3.82 0.34 8.50
N VAL A 22 -3.16 1.04 7.57
CA VAL A 22 -3.17 2.51 7.55
C VAL A 22 -4.47 3.06 6.96
N ILE A 23 -5.19 2.26 6.17
CA ILE A 23 -6.44 2.70 5.54
C ILE A 23 -7.53 2.81 6.60
N ASN A 24 -7.99 4.03 6.83
CA ASN A 24 -9.04 4.31 7.80
C ASN A 24 -10.43 4.06 7.18
N SER A 25 -11.38 3.57 7.99
CA SER A 25 -12.77 3.38 7.55
C SER A 25 -13.55 4.69 7.36
N LYS A 26 -12.99 5.84 7.75
CA LYS A 26 -13.64 7.17 7.69
C LYS A 26 -12.73 8.17 6.96
N ASN A 27 -12.21 7.81 5.80
CA ASN A 27 -11.40 8.73 5.01
C ASN A 27 -12.23 9.89 4.46
N SER A 28 -11.67 11.08 4.51
CA SER A 28 -12.27 12.29 3.92
C SER A 28 -12.24 12.29 2.40
N LEU A 29 -11.26 11.59 1.81
CA LEU A 29 -11.08 11.44 0.38
C LEU A 29 -11.33 9.99 -0.02
N PRO A 30 -12.29 9.70 -0.93
CA PRO A 30 -12.60 8.32 -1.36
C PRO A 30 -11.41 7.56 -1.96
N ILE A 31 -10.47 8.26 -2.60
CA ILE A 31 -9.26 7.65 -3.18
C ILE A 31 -8.36 7.00 -2.12
N LEU A 32 -8.42 7.45 -0.86
CA LEU A 32 -7.68 6.88 0.26
C LEU A 32 -8.22 5.52 0.74
N ASP A 33 -9.38 5.10 0.27
CA ASP A 33 -9.86 3.73 0.44
C ASP A 33 -9.15 2.74 -0.51
N CYS A 34 -8.31 3.27 -1.40
CA CYS A 34 -7.57 2.51 -2.40
C CYS A 34 -6.12 2.29 -2.00
N PHE A 35 -5.52 1.22 -2.55
CA PHE A 35 -4.09 1.14 -2.74
C PHE A 35 -3.71 1.87 -4.04
N LEU A 36 -2.59 2.58 -4.01
CA LEU A 36 -1.90 3.04 -5.21
C LEU A 36 -0.89 1.97 -5.62
N LEU A 37 -0.98 1.48 -6.85
CA LEU A 37 -0.04 0.55 -7.44
C LEU A 37 0.71 1.25 -8.58
N GLU A 38 2.03 1.19 -8.53
CA GLU A 38 2.92 1.79 -9.53
C GLU A 38 3.94 0.75 -9.99
N LEU A 39 3.90 0.44 -11.27
CA LEU A 39 4.83 -0.49 -11.91
C LEU A 39 5.91 0.29 -12.66
N VAL A 40 7.14 0.12 -12.24
CA VAL A 40 8.31 0.73 -12.85
C VAL A 40 9.41 -0.31 -13.01
N ASP A 41 9.80 -0.57 -14.25
CA ASP A 41 10.92 -1.47 -14.60
C ASP A 41 10.86 -2.84 -13.90
N GLY A 42 9.66 -3.42 -13.83
CA GLY A 42 9.42 -4.74 -13.25
C GLY A 42 9.19 -4.75 -11.74
N THR A 43 9.36 -3.63 -11.05
CA THR A 43 9.07 -3.50 -9.62
C THR A 43 7.69 -2.88 -9.43
N LEU A 44 6.81 -3.58 -8.73
CA LEU A 44 5.49 -3.10 -8.35
C LEU A 44 5.55 -2.48 -6.96
N SER A 45 5.48 -1.16 -6.89
CA SER A 45 5.34 -0.41 -5.64
C SER A 45 3.87 -0.29 -5.26
N ILE A 46 3.58 -0.46 -3.97
CA ILE A 46 2.23 -0.42 -3.42
C ILE A 46 2.22 0.58 -2.27
N THR A 47 1.31 1.55 -2.33
CA THR A 47 1.20 2.61 -1.31
C THR A 47 -0.22 2.64 -0.73
N ALA A 48 -0.31 2.83 0.58
CA ALA A 48 -1.53 3.11 1.30
C ALA A 48 -1.34 4.33 2.20
N SER A 49 -2.37 5.16 2.34
CA SER A 49 -2.31 6.39 3.15
C SER A 49 -3.67 6.73 3.76
N ASP A 50 -3.64 7.43 4.88
CA ASP A 50 -4.80 8.08 5.50
C ASP A 50 -4.69 9.62 5.51
N SER A 51 -3.81 10.19 4.72
CA SER A 51 -3.40 11.60 4.63
C SER A 51 -2.35 12.04 5.67
N GLU A 52 -2.22 11.34 6.78
CA GLU A 52 -1.24 11.67 7.84
C GLU A 52 -0.10 10.65 7.85
N THR A 53 -0.45 9.37 7.68
CA THR A 53 0.50 8.25 7.64
C THR A 53 0.48 7.63 6.25
N THR A 54 1.65 7.42 5.69
CA THR A 54 1.82 6.72 4.42
C THR A 54 2.72 5.51 4.60
N LEU A 55 2.25 4.35 4.18
CA LEU A 55 3.02 3.11 4.12
C LEU A 55 3.22 2.73 2.67
N ALA A 56 4.45 2.37 2.33
CA ALA A 56 4.79 1.87 1.02
C ALA A 56 5.60 0.57 1.14
N THR A 57 5.39 -0.33 0.19
CA THR A 57 6.14 -1.57 0.03
C THR A 57 6.31 -1.87 -1.44
N SER A 58 7.17 -2.79 -1.79
CA SER A 58 7.38 -3.19 -3.19
C SER A 58 7.57 -4.69 -3.31
N ILE A 59 7.22 -5.21 -4.48
CA ILE A 59 7.40 -6.61 -4.87
C ILE A 59 7.86 -6.67 -6.32
N GLU A 60 8.80 -7.56 -6.61
CA GLU A 60 9.23 -7.82 -7.99
C GLU A 60 8.17 -8.59 -8.76
N THR A 61 7.92 -8.16 -9.99
CA THR A 61 7.08 -8.90 -10.93
C THR A 61 7.92 -9.95 -11.67
N THR A 62 7.31 -11.08 -12.02
CA THR A 62 7.98 -12.10 -12.83
C THR A 62 8.13 -11.64 -14.27
N GLU A 63 7.13 -10.92 -14.79
CA GLU A 63 7.08 -10.36 -16.13
C GLU A 63 6.32 -9.03 -16.10
N SER A 64 6.72 -8.09 -16.93
CA SER A 64 6.00 -6.83 -17.17
C SER A 64 6.25 -6.33 -18.59
N ASP A 65 5.24 -5.72 -19.22
CA ASP A 65 5.33 -5.21 -20.59
C ASP A 65 5.47 -3.68 -20.68
N SER A 66 5.08 -2.97 -19.64
CA SER A 66 5.09 -1.51 -19.63
C SER A 66 5.01 -0.95 -18.22
N ASN A 67 5.47 0.29 -18.05
CA ASN A 67 5.32 1.02 -16.81
C ASN A 67 3.93 1.69 -16.75
N GLY A 68 3.42 1.88 -15.54
CA GLY A 68 2.13 2.55 -15.35
C GLY A 68 1.71 2.58 -13.89
N ARG A 69 0.58 3.25 -13.63
CA ARG A 69 0.03 3.35 -12.27
C ARG A 69 -1.49 3.38 -12.29
N PHE A 70 -2.09 2.85 -11.26
CA PHE A 70 -3.53 2.85 -11.04
C PHE A 70 -3.83 2.75 -9.53
N ALA A 71 -5.01 3.18 -9.14
CA ALA A 71 -5.51 2.93 -7.79
C ALA A 71 -6.64 1.90 -7.82
N VAL A 72 -6.75 1.08 -6.77
CA VAL A 72 -7.78 0.06 -6.66
C VAL A 72 -8.30 -0.02 -5.22
N ASN A 73 -9.60 -0.17 -5.05
CA ASN A 73 -10.21 -0.27 -3.73
C ASN A 73 -9.60 -1.43 -2.91
N SER A 74 -9.12 -1.10 -1.72
CA SER A 74 -8.34 -2.02 -0.87
C SER A 74 -9.14 -3.23 -0.44
N LYS A 75 -10.39 -3.04 -0.03
CA LYS A 75 -11.27 -4.14 0.39
C LYS A 75 -11.55 -5.08 -0.77
N THR A 76 -11.88 -4.52 -1.94
CA THR A 76 -12.23 -5.30 -3.12
C THR A 76 -11.08 -6.19 -3.58
N ILE A 77 -9.87 -5.65 -3.68
CA ILE A 77 -8.70 -6.45 -4.12
C ILE A 77 -8.28 -7.47 -3.05
N LEU A 78 -8.31 -7.11 -1.77
CA LEU A 78 -8.00 -8.05 -0.69
C LEU A 78 -8.99 -9.21 -0.65
N ASP A 79 -10.30 -8.94 -0.77
CA ASP A 79 -11.33 -9.97 -0.80
C ASP A 79 -11.19 -10.88 -2.04
N ALA A 80 -10.79 -10.33 -3.18
CA ALA A 80 -10.54 -11.11 -4.39
C ALA A 80 -9.34 -12.05 -4.27
N LEU A 81 -8.27 -11.64 -3.56
CA LEU A 81 -7.01 -12.38 -3.51
C LEU A 81 -6.89 -13.36 -2.34
N LYS A 82 -7.62 -13.14 -1.26
CA LYS A 82 -7.39 -13.86 0.01
C LYS A 82 -7.54 -15.38 -0.06
N GLU A 83 -8.39 -15.87 -0.97
CA GLU A 83 -8.67 -17.30 -1.12
C GLU A 83 -7.89 -17.95 -2.29
N ILE A 84 -7.05 -17.17 -2.99
CA ILE A 84 -6.26 -17.69 -4.10
C ILE A 84 -4.97 -18.32 -3.54
N PRO A 85 -4.75 -19.63 -3.74
CA PRO A 85 -3.51 -20.29 -3.33
C PRO A 85 -2.32 -19.74 -4.13
N GLU A 86 -1.09 -20.02 -3.67
CA GLU A 86 0.13 -19.57 -4.36
C GLU A 86 0.12 -19.98 -5.82
N GLN A 87 0.14 -18.98 -6.67
CA GLN A 87 0.22 -19.11 -8.13
C GLN A 87 0.55 -17.77 -8.76
N PRO A 88 1.03 -17.75 -10.01
CA PRO A 88 1.16 -16.50 -10.76
C PRO A 88 -0.20 -15.89 -11.06
N LEU A 89 -0.34 -14.60 -10.78
CA LEU A 89 -1.48 -13.79 -11.19
C LEU A 89 -1.07 -12.91 -12.35
N THR A 90 -1.84 -12.93 -13.43
CA THR A 90 -1.66 -11.99 -14.53
C THR A 90 -2.64 -10.83 -14.38
N PHE A 91 -2.09 -9.64 -14.20
CA PHE A 91 -2.84 -8.39 -14.20
C PHE A 91 -2.82 -7.78 -15.59
N GLU A 92 -3.99 -7.41 -16.09
CA GLU A 92 -4.16 -6.63 -17.32
C GLU A 92 -4.99 -5.39 -16.98
N VAL A 93 -4.42 -4.21 -17.15
CA VAL A 93 -5.08 -2.93 -16.91
C VAL A 93 -5.23 -2.21 -18.22
N ASN A 94 -6.46 -1.86 -18.60
CA ASN A 94 -6.74 -1.16 -19.85
C ASN A 94 -6.81 0.37 -19.65
N ASP A 95 -6.95 1.10 -20.75
CA ASP A 95 -7.02 2.58 -20.73
C ASP A 95 -8.25 3.11 -19.97
N ASN A 96 -9.29 2.30 -19.78
CA ASN A 96 -10.48 2.65 -19.01
C ASN A 96 -10.35 2.29 -17.53
N LEU A 97 -9.15 1.92 -17.07
CA LEU A 97 -8.85 1.49 -15.70
C LEU A 97 -9.60 0.21 -15.28
N GLU A 98 -10.10 -0.59 -16.21
CA GLU A 98 -10.57 -1.92 -15.92
C GLU A 98 -9.36 -2.83 -15.67
N ILE A 99 -9.37 -3.51 -14.52
CA ILE A 99 -8.31 -4.40 -14.06
C ILE A 99 -8.83 -5.82 -14.16
N ILE A 100 -8.20 -6.63 -15.01
CA ILE A 100 -8.51 -8.07 -15.13
C ILE A 100 -7.38 -8.84 -14.45
N VAL A 101 -7.72 -9.59 -13.42
CA VAL A 101 -6.79 -10.46 -12.69
C VAL A 101 -7.09 -11.89 -13.09
N LYS A 102 -6.19 -12.52 -13.84
CA LYS A 102 -6.29 -13.90 -14.30
C LYS A 102 -5.48 -14.83 -13.39
N TYR A 103 -6.07 -15.94 -13.03
CA TYR A 103 -5.45 -17.01 -12.26
C TYR A 103 -5.85 -18.38 -12.85
N GLN A 104 -5.28 -19.47 -12.35
CA GLN A 104 -5.42 -20.81 -12.95
C GLN A 104 -6.88 -21.22 -13.21
N ASN A 105 -7.79 -20.92 -12.30
CA ASN A 105 -9.18 -21.39 -12.34
C ASN A 105 -10.20 -20.33 -12.73
N GLY A 106 -9.77 -19.13 -13.12
CA GLY A 106 -10.70 -18.07 -13.46
C GLY A 106 -10.09 -16.69 -13.62
N LYS A 107 -10.95 -15.70 -13.52
CA LYS A 107 -10.56 -14.29 -13.55
C LYS A 107 -11.50 -13.45 -12.68
N TYR A 108 -10.95 -12.38 -12.12
CA TYR A 108 -11.70 -11.27 -11.54
C TYR A 108 -11.60 -10.05 -12.45
N SER A 109 -12.68 -9.27 -12.50
CA SER A 109 -12.69 -7.95 -13.12
C SER A 109 -12.96 -6.92 -12.02
N LEU A 110 -12.06 -5.94 -11.88
CA LEU A 110 -12.14 -4.89 -10.90
C LEU A 110 -12.08 -3.54 -11.63
N MET A 111 -12.72 -2.52 -11.06
CA MET A 111 -12.56 -1.16 -11.56
C MET A 111 -11.49 -0.44 -10.75
N GLY A 112 -10.49 0.08 -11.46
CA GLY A 112 -9.49 0.99 -10.91
C GLY A 112 -9.98 2.42 -10.89
N GLN A 113 -9.17 3.28 -10.27
CA GLN A 113 -9.35 4.73 -10.24
C GLN A 113 -8.08 5.42 -10.74
N ASN A 114 -8.22 6.67 -11.13
CA ASN A 114 -7.08 7.44 -11.62
C ASN A 114 -6.07 7.66 -10.49
N ALA A 115 -4.84 7.19 -10.69
CA ALA A 115 -3.74 7.34 -9.74
C ALA A 115 -3.31 8.80 -9.52
N ASP A 116 -3.61 9.70 -10.46
CA ASP A 116 -3.26 11.13 -10.35
C ASP A 116 -4.01 11.83 -9.21
N GLU A 117 -5.14 11.27 -8.79
CA GLU A 117 -5.93 11.77 -7.66
C GLU A 117 -5.37 11.32 -6.30
N TYR A 118 -4.43 10.37 -6.28
CA TYR A 118 -3.87 9.85 -5.04
C TYR A 118 -2.89 10.86 -4.44
N PRO A 119 -3.06 11.25 -3.14
CA PRO A 119 -2.18 12.21 -2.50
C PRO A 119 -0.74 11.72 -2.47
N GLN A 120 0.18 12.56 -2.91
CA GLN A 120 1.60 12.26 -2.84
C GLN A 120 2.13 12.53 -1.42
N ALA A 121 3.04 11.68 -0.94
CA ALA A 121 3.74 11.94 0.30
C ALA A 121 4.53 13.25 0.20
N ALA A 122 4.51 14.03 1.28
CA ALA A 122 5.28 15.27 1.33
C ALA A 122 6.78 14.96 1.19
N ASN A 123 7.46 15.72 0.34
CA ASN A 123 8.91 15.62 0.23
C ASN A 123 9.56 16.08 1.54
N LEU A 124 10.50 15.29 2.05
CA LEU A 124 11.34 15.69 3.16
C LEU A 124 12.18 16.91 2.74
N GLY A 125 12.14 17.97 3.54
CA GLY A 125 12.95 19.16 3.30
C GLY A 125 14.46 18.87 3.36
N GLY A 126 15.27 19.75 2.78
CA GLY A 126 16.75 19.58 2.73
C GLY A 126 17.46 19.50 4.09
N ASN A 127 16.74 19.76 5.19
CA ASN A 127 17.25 19.67 6.57
C ASN A 127 16.79 18.39 7.29
N ALA A 128 16.31 17.38 6.55
CA ALA A 128 15.89 16.13 7.15
C ALA A 128 17.07 15.39 7.80
N VAL A 129 16.88 14.93 9.04
CA VAL A 129 17.85 14.10 9.75
C VAL A 129 17.55 12.63 9.44
N HIS A 130 18.56 11.92 8.95
CA HIS A 130 18.46 10.49 8.68
C HIS A 130 18.97 9.69 9.88
N VAL A 131 18.12 8.78 10.37
CA VAL A 131 18.47 7.88 11.48
C VAL A 131 18.29 6.44 11.00
N THR A 132 19.31 5.61 11.21
CA THR A 132 19.26 4.18 10.90
C THR A 132 19.19 3.38 12.20
N LEU A 133 18.14 2.60 12.36
CA LEU A 133 17.91 1.73 13.53
C LEU A 133 17.67 0.29 13.08
N GLY A 134 18.13 -0.67 13.88
CA GLY A 134 17.73 -2.06 13.70
C GLY A 134 16.25 -2.25 14.00
N ALA A 135 15.52 -2.94 13.12
CA ALA A 135 14.09 -3.16 13.30
C ALA A 135 13.69 -3.75 14.67
N PRO A 136 14.44 -4.74 15.25
CA PRO A 136 14.13 -5.25 16.60
C PRO A 136 14.23 -4.17 17.69
N VAL A 137 15.18 -3.23 17.58
CA VAL A 137 15.36 -2.12 18.54
C VAL A 137 14.16 -1.18 18.49
N LEU A 138 13.76 -0.78 17.27
CA LEU A 138 12.60 0.08 17.05
C LEU A 138 11.32 -0.58 17.57
N MET A 139 11.07 -1.85 17.20
CA MET A 139 9.90 -2.60 17.63
C MET A 139 9.82 -2.75 19.15
N ASN A 140 10.95 -3.03 19.81
CA ASN A 140 10.99 -3.15 21.26
C ASN A 140 10.69 -1.79 21.94
N GLY A 141 11.23 -0.69 21.44
CA GLY A 141 10.92 0.65 21.94
C GLY A 141 9.44 0.99 21.82
N ILE A 142 8.85 0.76 20.64
CA ILE A 142 7.43 0.98 20.39
C ILE A 142 6.56 0.13 21.32
N ASN A 143 6.82 -1.18 21.40
CA ASN A 143 6.02 -2.10 22.21
C ASN A 143 6.05 -1.77 23.71
N ARG A 144 7.16 -1.24 24.21
CA ARG A 144 7.29 -0.83 25.61
C ARG A 144 6.61 0.50 25.94
N SER A 145 6.30 1.32 24.93
CA SER A 145 5.73 2.65 25.11
C SER A 145 4.27 2.73 24.69
N LEU A 146 3.83 1.87 23.78
CA LEU A 146 2.51 1.92 23.16
C LEU A 146 1.36 1.88 24.16
N PHE A 147 1.48 1.11 25.24
CA PHE A 147 0.44 1.00 26.25
C PHE A 147 0.14 2.32 26.98
N ALA A 148 1.07 3.27 26.96
CA ALA A 148 0.94 4.57 27.60
C ALA A 148 0.34 5.64 26.66
N THR A 149 0.10 5.32 25.40
CA THR A 149 -0.58 6.22 24.45
C THR A 149 -2.08 6.25 24.71
N ALA A 150 -2.71 7.39 24.45
CA ALA A 150 -4.16 7.59 24.56
C ALA A 150 -4.80 7.50 23.18
N ASP A 151 -6.14 7.40 23.16
CA ASP A 151 -6.98 7.71 22.00
C ASP A 151 -7.82 8.93 22.38
N ASP A 152 -7.22 10.11 22.22
CA ASP A 152 -7.79 11.38 22.73
C ASP A 152 -7.79 12.42 21.60
N GLU A 153 -8.98 12.69 21.06
CA GLU A 153 -9.15 13.66 19.96
C GLU A 153 -8.84 15.10 20.39
N LEU A 154 -8.93 15.42 21.68
CA LEU A 154 -8.67 16.76 22.21
C LEU A 154 -7.18 17.03 22.43
N ARG A 155 -6.39 15.98 22.57
CA ARG A 155 -4.94 16.05 22.81
C ARG A 155 -4.19 15.09 21.89
N PRO A 156 -4.15 15.35 20.58
CA PRO A 156 -3.56 14.43 19.60
C PRO A 156 -2.11 14.03 19.90
N VAL A 157 -1.34 14.91 20.56
CA VAL A 157 0.04 14.63 20.97
C VAL A 157 0.15 13.44 21.94
N MET A 158 -0.91 13.12 22.67
CA MET A 158 -0.97 11.98 23.60
C MET A 158 -1.21 10.65 22.88
N ASN A 159 -1.60 10.68 21.61
CA ASN A 159 -1.87 9.48 20.81
C ASN A 159 -0.58 8.90 20.18
N GLY A 160 0.54 9.60 20.35
CA GLY A 160 1.81 9.23 19.75
C GLY A 160 2.88 8.82 20.76
N ILE A 161 3.95 8.23 20.23
CA ILE A 161 5.18 7.93 20.96
C ILE A 161 6.21 9.00 20.61
N TYR A 162 6.79 9.62 21.62
CA TYR A 162 7.86 10.61 21.45
C TYR A 162 9.20 9.92 21.17
N PHE A 163 9.86 10.32 20.10
CA PHE A 163 11.22 9.89 19.75
C PHE A 163 12.20 11.02 20.10
N ASP A 164 13.11 10.75 21.03
CA ASP A 164 14.23 11.61 21.35
C ASP A 164 15.47 11.12 20.60
N ILE A 165 15.98 11.94 19.70
CA ILE A 165 17.13 11.63 18.85
C ILE A 165 18.21 12.65 19.16
N THR A 166 19.16 12.25 19.99
CA THR A 166 20.31 13.05 20.43
C THR A 166 21.62 12.58 19.80
#